data_acb1c73a7d24f351ff126ea3e5003834
#
_entry.id   acb1c73a7d24f351ff126ea3e5003834
#
_cell.length_a   1.000
_cell.length_b   1.000
_cell.length_c   1.000
_cell.angle_alpha   90.00
_cell.angle_beta   90.00
_cell.angle_gamma   90.00
#
_symmetry.space_group_name_H-M   'P 1'
#
loop_
_entity.id
_entity.type
_entity.pdbx_description
1 polymer ?
#
loop_
_entity_poly.entity_id
_entity_poly.type
_entity_poly.pdbx_seq_one_letter_code
_entity_poly.pdbx_strand_id
1 'polypeptide(L)'
;MAGIPFTGMIDPLRYAEAEVVSPLVRRVIARNPSKFTFTGTGTYIVGNDSEVAVIDPGPDLPEHKAALLRAIEGLKVRAIVITHCHSDHVGLAAWLREETGAPTVAWKPHGDVGLLDNDDDIKVMESLAPPPKTEEEKEKEREIARAAGLDPDDMEMRESVDLEFDPDVRVGDGEVAAHGDGWTLIAVHTPGHTSNHMCVALAEEKALFTGDHIMGWSTTVVSPPDGDMRDYLSSVKKLQGRDDKILW
;
A
#
# COMPACT_ATOMS: atom_id res chain seq x y z
N MET A 1 -24.66 9.67 -13.83
CA MET A 1 -23.29 9.13 -13.66
C MET A 1 -23.46 7.64 -13.41
N ALA A 2 -22.88 6.80 -14.24
CA ALA A 2 -22.87 5.36 -13.96
C ALA A 2 -22.04 5.16 -12.68
N GLY A 3 -22.64 4.57 -11.64
CA GLY A 3 -21.94 4.22 -10.43
C GLY A 3 -20.76 3.29 -10.74
N ILE A 4 -19.70 3.36 -9.97
CA ILE A 4 -18.56 2.46 -10.07
C ILE A 4 -19.10 1.03 -9.93
N PRO A 5 -18.93 0.14 -10.91
CA PRO A 5 -19.66 -1.16 -10.95
C PRO A 5 -19.32 -2.10 -9.79
N PHE A 6 -18.34 -1.75 -8.94
CA PHE A 6 -17.87 -2.57 -7.83
C PHE A 6 -18.44 -2.18 -6.46
N THR A 7 -19.10 -1.04 -6.32
CA THR A 7 -19.62 -0.56 -5.02
C THR A 7 -20.77 -1.39 -4.45
N GLY A 8 -21.39 -2.27 -5.23
CA GLY A 8 -22.42 -3.20 -4.76
C GLY A 8 -21.90 -4.61 -4.41
N MET A 9 -20.62 -4.88 -4.60
CA MET A 9 -20.02 -6.20 -4.37
C MET A 9 -19.19 -6.28 -3.08
N ILE A 10 -19.04 -5.16 -2.38
CA ILE A 10 -18.32 -5.12 -1.10
C ILE A 10 -19.38 -5.10 -0.01
N ASP A 11 -19.54 -6.24 0.67
CA ASP A 11 -20.29 -6.40 1.91
C ASP A 11 -19.85 -5.33 2.93
N PRO A 12 -20.70 -4.86 3.86
CA PRO A 12 -20.39 -3.71 4.70
C PRO A 12 -18.99 -3.84 5.29
N LEU A 13 -18.13 -2.93 4.89
CA LEU A 13 -16.72 -2.92 5.28
C LEU A 13 -16.60 -2.91 6.79
N ARG A 14 -15.93 -3.92 7.30
CA ARG A 14 -15.59 -4.03 8.71
C ARG A 14 -14.24 -3.39 8.94
N TYR A 15 -14.23 -2.08 9.14
CA TYR A 15 -13.03 -1.40 9.59
C TYR A 15 -12.56 -1.96 10.94
N ALA A 16 -11.25 -1.99 11.13
CA ALA A 16 -10.61 -2.42 12.37
C ALA A 16 -10.96 -3.88 12.79
N GLU A 17 -11.42 -4.72 11.88
CA GLU A 17 -11.61 -6.16 12.08
C GLU A 17 -10.71 -6.94 11.11
N ALA A 18 -10.12 -8.05 11.61
CA ALA A 18 -9.37 -8.97 10.76
C ALA A 18 -10.35 -9.93 10.06
N GLU A 19 -10.46 -9.82 8.75
CA GLU A 19 -11.27 -10.69 7.90
C GLU A 19 -10.41 -11.83 7.34
N VAL A 20 -10.84 -13.07 7.47
CA VAL A 20 -10.21 -14.21 6.78
C VAL A 20 -10.64 -14.19 5.32
N VAL A 21 -9.69 -13.94 4.42
CA VAL A 21 -9.94 -13.84 2.97
C VAL A 21 -9.46 -15.06 2.20
N SER A 22 -8.53 -15.83 2.78
CA SER A 22 -8.11 -17.15 2.30
C SER A 22 -7.53 -17.98 3.45
N PRO A 23 -7.19 -19.27 3.28
CA PRO A 23 -6.64 -20.11 4.33
C PRO A 23 -5.41 -19.53 5.04
N LEU A 24 -4.53 -18.84 4.31
CA LEU A 24 -3.30 -18.26 4.84
C LEU A 24 -3.35 -16.73 4.98
N VAL A 25 -4.45 -16.07 4.58
CA VAL A 25 -4.50 -14.61 4.52
C VAL A 25 -5.66 -14.04 5.32
N ARG A 26 -5.35 -13.11 6.21
CA ARG A 26 -6.30 -12.22 6.86
C ARG A 26 -6.05 -10.80 6.40
N ARG A 27 -7.10 -10.00 6.28
CA ARG A 27 -7.03 -8.60 5.87
C ARG A 27 -7.63 -7.70 6.93
N VAL A 28 -6.97 -6.60 7.21
CA VAL A 28 -7.49 -5.49 8.03
C VAL A 28 -7.54 -4.25 7.17
N ILE A 29 -8.72 -3.63 7.03
CA ILE A 29 -8.87 -2.40 6.25
C ILE A 29 -8.76 -1.20 7.19
N ALA A 30 -7.85 -0.28 6.88
CA ALA A 30 -7.70 0.98 7.60
C ALA A 30 -8.84 1.95 7.26
N ARG A 31 -9.26 2.78 8.22
CA ARG A 31 -10.31 3.77 7.97
C ARG A 31 -9.68 5.08 7.45
N ASN A 32 -9.13 5.01 6.25
CA ASN A 32 -8.56 6.14 5.51
C ASN A 32 -9.17 6.27 4.11
N PRO A 33 -10.53 6.29 3.96
CA PRO A 33 -11.16 6.35 2.65
C PRO A 33 -10.79 7.65 1.92
N SER A 34 -10.34 7.53 0.70
CA SER A 34 -9.98 8.66 -0.16
C SER A 34 -10.14 8.31 -1.64
N LYS A 35 -9.89 9.27 -2.52
CA LYS A 35 -9.81 9.01 -3.96
C LYS A 35 -8.65 8.09 -4.35
N PHE A 36 -7.66 7.92 -3.49
CA PHE A 36 -6.49 7.06 -3.71
C PHE A 36 -6.66 5.68 -3.07
N THR A 37 -7.26 5.62 -1.90
CA THR A 37 -7.40 4.40 -1.10
C THR A 37 -8.77 3.73 -1.24
N PHE A 38 -9.70 4.35 -1.96
CA PHE A 38 -11.10 3.89 -2.10
C PHE A 38 -11.79 3.79 -0.75
N THR A 39 -11.93 2.58 -0.22
CA THR A 39 -12.55 2.32 1.08
C THR A 39 -11.54 2.31 2.22
N GLY A 40 -10.27 2.30 1.91
CA GLY A 40 -9.15 2.28 2.84
C GLY A 40 -8.06 1.30 2.43
N THR A 41 -6.84 1.56 2.86
CA THR A 41 -5.68 0.71 2.61
C THR A 41 -5.82 -0.63 3.32
N GLY A 42 -5.52 -1.72 2.63
CA GLY A 42 -5.57 -3.07 3.17
C GLY A 42 -4.23 -3.51 3.74
N THR A 43 -4.17 -3.81 5.03
CA THR A 43 -3.05 -4.54 5.64
C THR A 43 -3.32 -6.03 5.58
N TYR A 44 -2.35 -6.82 5.14
CA TYR A 44 -2.49 -8.27 5.06
C TYR A 44 -1.62 -8.98 6.09
N ILE A 45 -2.21 -9.95 6.80
CA ILE A 45 -1.54 -10.80 7.76
C ILE A 45 -1.51 -12.20 7.16
N VAL A 46 -0.31 -12.63 6.78
CA VAL A 46 -0.10 -13.87 6.01
C VAL A 46 0.63 -14.89 6.86
N GLY A 47 0.07 -16.06 6.98
CA GLY A 47 0.66 -17.18 7.72
C GLY A 47 -0.38 -18.05 8.42
N ASN A 48 0.06 -18.78 9.45
CA ASN A 48 -0.73 -19.73 10.19
C ASN A 48 -1.08 -19.22 11.61
N ASP A 49 -1.64 -20.11 12.46
CA ASP A 49 -2.06 -19.76 13.83
C ASP A 49 -0.89 -19.63 14.84
N SER A 50 0.35 -19.75 14.41
CA SER A 50 1.52 -19.61 15.26
C SER A 50 2.49 -18.51 14.80
N GLU A 51 2.62 -18.33 13.50
CA GLU A 51 3.56 -17.36 12.94
C GLU A 51 3.06 -16.74 11.63
N VAL A 52 3.33 -15.45 11.47
CA VAL A 52 2.83 -14.64 10.36
C VAL A 52 3.87 -13.63 9.87
N ALA A 53 3.66 -13.12 8.65
CA ALA A 53 4.18 -11.85 8.21
C ALA A 53 3.03 -10.82 8.10
N VAL A 54 3.36 -9.53 8.25
CA VAL A 54 2.43 -8.43 8.01
C VAL A 54 2.90 -7.71 6.75
N ILE A 55 2.02 -7.56 5.77
CA ILE A 55 2.29 -6.81 4.53
C ILE A 55 1.56 -5.48 4.64
N ASP A 56 2.29 -4.39 4.43
CA ASP A 56 1.83 -3.01 4.47
C ASP A 56 1.01 -2.71 5.75
N PRO A 57 1.67 -2.41 6.87
CA PRO A 57 1.02 -2.23 8.17
C PRO A 57 0.04 -1.05 8.20
N GLY A 58 0.03 -0.21 7.15
CA GLY A 58 -0.99 0.81 6.95
C GLY A 58 -0.65 2.18 7.55
N PRO A 59 -1.63 3.10 7.49
CA PRO A 59 -1.47 4.47 8.01
C PRO A 59 -1.44 4.52 9.53
N ASP A 60 -0.77 5.54 10.08
CA ASP A 60 -0.71 5.77 11.53
C ASP A 60 -2.06 6.27 12.09
N LEU A 61 -2.98 5.33 12.27
CA LEU A 61 -4.29 5.57 12.88
C LEU A 61 -4.43 4.76 14.16
N PRO A 62 -4.87 5.37 15.29
CA PRO A 62 -4.99 4.67 16.56
C PRO A 62 -5.89 3.43 16.52
N GLU A 63 -7.01 3.49 15.80
CA GLU A 63 -7.92 2.35 15.64
C GLU A 63 -7.29 1.22 14.83
N HIS A 64 -6.46 1.55 13.81
CA HIS A 64 -5.78 0.57 12.98
C HIS A 64 -4.66 -0.13 13.77
N LYS A 65 -3.87 0.63 14.57
CA LYS A 65 -2.91 0.05 15.53
C LYS A 65 -3.57 -0.97 16.44
N ALA A 66 -4.70 -0.59 17.06
CA ALA A 66 -5.43 -1.49 17.95
C ALA A 66 -5.97 -2.74 17.22
N ALA A 67 -6.40 -2.60 15.96
CA ALA A 67 -6.86 -3.70 15.14
C ALA A 67 -5.73 -4.68 14.80
N LEU A 68 -4.57 -4.15 14.41
CA LEU A 68 -3.39 -4.96 14.10
C LEU A 68 -2.91 -5.76 15.32
N LEU A 69 -2.80 -5.12 16.49
CA LEU A 69 -2.40 -5.83 17.72
C LEU A 69 -3.35 -6.98 18.04
N ARG A 70 -4.67 -6.77 17.94
CA ARG A 70 -5.65 -7.85 18.14
C ARG A 70 -5.49 -8.96 17.11
N ALA A 71 -5.23 -8.60 15.85
CA ALA A 71 -5.13 -9.56 14.77
C ALA A 71 -3.86 -10.44 14.83
N ILE A 72 -2.81 -9.96 15.49
CA ILE A 72 -1.54 -10.69 15.68
C ILE A 72 -1.36 -11.19 17.12
N GLU A 73 -2.36 -11.04 17.98
CA GLU A 73 -2.25 -11.45 19.40
C GLU A 73 -1.88 -12.94 19.53
N GLY A 74 -0.83 -13.20 20.29
CA GLY A 74 -0.33 -14.57 20.50
C GLY A 74 0.45 -15.16 19.32
N LEU A 75 0.60 -14.44 18.22
CA LEU A 75 1.33 -14.90 17.04
C LEU A 75 2.76 -14.34 17.01
N LYS A 76 3.68 -15.11 16.45
CA LYS A 76 5.02 -14.62 16.15
C LYS A 76 5.03 -13.89 14.81
N VAL A 77 5.27 -12.60 14.82
CA VAL A 77 5.51 -11.86 13.58
C VAL A 77 6.94 -12.12 13.11
N ARG A 78 7.09 -12.67 11.90
CA ARG A 78 8.38 -13.05 11.29
C ARG A 78 9.02 -11.91 10.52
N ALA A 79 8.20 -11.08 9.88
CA ALA A 79 8.62 -9.94 9.09
C ALA A 79 7.46 -8.95 8.91
N ILE A 80 7.82 -7.69 8.68
CA ILE A 80 6.93 -6.61 8.23
C ILE A 80 7.38 -6.29 6.81
N VAL A 81 6.60 -6.71 5.81
CA VAL A 81 6.94 -6.58 4.40
C VAL A 81 6.27 -5.34 3.84
N ILE A 82 7.05 -4.47 3.21
CA ILE A 82 6.58 -3.19 2.68
C ILE A 82 6.65 -3.22 1.16
N THR A 83 5.52 -2.98 0.51
CA THR A 83 5.47 -2.93 -0.96
C THR A 83 6.15 -1.69 -1.50
N HIS A 84 5.91 -0.53 -0.89
CA HIS A 84 6.50 0.77 -1.25
C HIS A 84 6.36 1.79 -0.11
N CYS A 85 6.91 2.98 -0.28
CA CYS A 85 7.08 3.95 0.80
C CYS A 85 5.97 5.00 0.93
N HIS A 86 4.78 4.82 0.37
CA HIS A 86 3.67 5.71 0.68
C HIS A 86 3.18 5.53 2.11
N SER A 87 2.86 6.64 2.76
CA SER A 87 2.56 6.67 4.21
C SER A 87 1.37 5.81 4.62
N ASP A 88 0.44 5.57 3.73
CA ASP A 88 -0.71 4.70 3.98
C ASP A 88 -0.36 3.21 3.88
N HIS A 89 0.84 2.86 3.42
CA HIS A 89 1.41 1.50 3.43
C HIS A 89 2.47 1.33 4.52
N VAL A 90 3.43 2.26 4.60
CA VAL A 90 4.60 2.14 5.49
C VAL A 90 4.42 2.80 6.86
N GLY A 91 3.41 3.65 7.03
CA GLY A 91 3.29 4.56 8.18
C GLY A 91 3.39 3.90 9.55
N LEU A 92 2.93 2.66 9.69
CA LEU A 92 3.04 1.90 10.94
C LEU A 92 4.24 0.94 11.01
N ALA A 93 5.13 0.93 10.00
CA ALA A 93 6.23 -0.04 9.97
C ALA A 93 7.18 0.09 11.17
N ALA A 94 7.62 1.29 11.49
CA ALA A 94 8.51 1.54 12.63
C ALA A 94 7.85 1.18 13.97
N TRP A 95 6.62 1.60 14.18
CA TRP A 95 5.85 1.27 15.37
C TRP A 95 5.64 -0.25 15.52
N LEU A 96 5.21 -0.95 14.45
CA LEU A 96 4.97 -2.39 14.51
C LEU A 96 6.26 -3.18 14.72
N ARG A 97 7.39 -2.69 14.19
CA ARG A 97 8.72 -3.23 14.47
C ARG A 97 9.08 -3.14 15.94
N GLU A 98 8.80 -2.02 16.59
CA GLU A 98 9.02 -1.83 18.04
C GLU A 98 8.14 -2.78 18.86
N GLU A 99 6.86 -2.91 18.51
CA GLU A 99 5.90 -3.77 19.24
C GLU A 99 6.22 -5.27 19.10
N THR A 100 6.71 -5.71 17.95
CA THR A 100 6.86 -7.14 17.64
C THR A 100 8.30 -7.63 17.65
N GLY A 101 9.27 -6.73 17.50
CA GLY A 101 10.67 -7.06 17.28
C GLY A 101 10.95 -7.68 15.89
N ALA A 102 9.96 -7.71 15.00
CA ALA A 102 10.12 -8.26 13.66
C ALA A 102 10.85 -7.27 12.74
N PRO A 103 11.75 -7.73 11.85
CA PRO A 103 12.44 -6.86 10.91
C PRO A 103 11.48 -6.34 9.84
N THR A 104 11.72 -5.11 9.37
CA THR A 104 11.12 -4.59 8.16
C THR A 104 11.86 -5.12 6.94
N VAL A 105 11.10 -5.49 5.89
CA VAL A 105 11.62 -6.09 4.65
C VAL A 105 11.02 -5.35 3.46
N ALA A 106 11.87 -4.82 2.58
CA ALA A 106 11.45 -4.13 1.37
C ALA A 106 12.50 -4.27 0.26
N TRP A 107 12.17 -3.81 -0.96
CA TRP A 107 13.12 -3.78 -2.06
C TRP A 107 14.37 -2.93 -1.73
N LYS A 108 14.14 -1.68 -1.34
CA LYS A 108 15.17 -0.69 -0.94
C LYS A 108 14.48 0.53 -0.32
N PRO A 109 15.22 1.46 0.31
CA PRO A 109 14.67 2.75 0.66
C PRO A 109 14.03 3.42 -0.55
N HIS A 110 13.17 4.38 -0.32
CA HIS A 110 12.71 5.27 -1.38
C HIS A 110 13.97 5.88 -2.01
N GLY A 111 14.21 5.56 -3.27
CA GLY A 111 15.52 5.83 -3.87
C GLY A 111 15.85 7.31 -3.82
N ASP A 112 17.14 7.63 -3.99
CA ASP A 112 17.57 8.89 -4.52
C ASP A 112 16.89 9.07 -5.90
N VAL A 113 15.60 9.34 -5.85
CA VAL A 113 14.91 9.97 -6.96
C VAL A 113 15.62 11.28 -7.06
N GLY A 114 16.53 11.39 -8.00
CA GLY A 114 17.22 12.63 -8.23
C GLY A 114 16.18 13.72 -8.13
N LEU A 115 15.98 14.17 -6.90
CA LEU A 115 15.15 15.32 -6.58
C LEU A 115 15.64 16.30 -7.58
N LEU A 116 14.77 16.75 -8.45
CA LEU A 116 15.05 17.69 -9.51
C LEU A 116 16.14 18.62 -9.01
N ASP A 117 17.41 18.24 -9.30
CA ASP A 117 18.60 18.89 -8.70
C ASP A 117 18.85 20.25 -9.34
N ASN A 118 17.92 20.66 -10.21
CA ASN A 118 18.03 21.94 -10.87
C ASN A 118 16.71 22.74 -10.78
N ASP A 119 16.87 24.04 -10.50
CA ASP A 119 15.76 24.99 -10.40
C ASP A 119 14.87 25.05 -11.66
N ASP A 120 15.36 24.60 -12.81
CA ASP A 120 14.61 24.66 -14.06
C ASP A 120 13.60 23.52 -14.17
N ASP A 121 13.92 22.33 -13.70
CA ASP A 121 12.98 21.21 -13.66
C ASP A 121 11.89 21.45 -12.60
N ILE A 122 12.24 22.05 -11.45
CA ILE A 122 11.26 22.47 -10.45
C ILE A 122 10.27 23.47 -11.05
N LYS A 123 10.74 24.48 -11.79
CA LYS A 123 9.88 25.46 -12.46
C LYS A 123 8.99 24.83 -13.54
N VAL A 124 9.51 23.83 -14.27
CA VAL A 124 8.71 23.09 -15.27
C VAL A 124 7.59 22.33 -14.56
N MET A 125 7.90 21.62 -13.48
CA MET A 125 6.89 20.89 -12.70
C MET A 125 5.85 21.83 -12.07
N GLU A 126 6.29 22.95 -11.49
CA GLU A 126 5.39 23.99 -11.00
C GLU A 126 4.49 24.56 -12.09
N SER A 127 5.03 24.72 -13.31
CA SER A 127 4.27 25.25 -14.46
C SER A 127 3.24 24.23 -15.01
N LEU A 128 3.47 22.94 -14.80
CA LEU A 128 2.56 21.86 -15.20
C LEU A 128 1.56 21.52 -14.11
N ALA A 129 1.80 21.96 -12.87
CA ALA A 129 0.87 21.75 -11.78
C ALA A 129 -0.45 22.50 -12.07
N PRO A 130 -1.61 21.89 -11.83
CA PRO A 130 -2.87 22.62 -11.93
C PRO A 130 -2.85 23.80 -10.97
N PRO A 131 -3.47 24.93 -11.34
CA PRO A 131 -3.53 26.09 -10.47
C PRO A 131 -4.10 25.68 -9.10
N PRO A 132 -3.63 26.29 -8.01
CA PRO A 132 -4.16 25.99 -6.68
C PRO A 132 -5.68 26.22 -6.68
N LYS A 133 -6.41 25.27 -6.12
CA LYS A 133 -7.87 25.36 -6.00
C LYS A 133 -8.26 26.64 -5.27
N THR A 134 -9.28 27.30 -5.74
CA THR A 134 -9.89 28.44 -5.06
C THR A 134 -10.57 27.96 -3.77
N GLU A 135 -10.77 28.86 -2.81
CA GLU A 135 -11.50 28.54 -1.57
C GLU A 135 -12.93 28.05 -1.83
N GLU A 136 -13.55 28.53 -2.92
CA GLU A 136 -14.88 28.08 -3.36
C GLU A 136 -14.85 26.62 -3.85
N GLU A 137 -13.83 26.24 -4.59
CA GLU A 137 -13.63 24.84 -5.04
C GLU A 137 -13.33 23.90 -3.87
N LYS A 138 -12.51 24.34 -2.92
CA LYS A 138 -12.23 23.57 -1.69
C LYS A 138 -13.49 23.39 -0.84
N GLU A 139 -14.29 24.45 -0.66
CA GLU A 139 -15.52 24.35 0.14
C GLU A 139 -16.57 23.45 -0.54
N LYS A 140 -16.66 23.49 -1.86
CA LYS A 140 -17.52 22.58 -2.61
C LYS A 140 -17.09 21.11 -2.47
N GLU A 141 -15.79 20.85 -2.45
CA GLU A 141 -15.26 19.50 -2.15
C GLU A 141 -15.59 19.08 -0.72
N ARG A 142 -15.44 19.97 0.26
CA ARG A 142 -15.83 19.71 1.65
C ARG A 142 -17.32 19.42 1.80
N GLU A 143 -18.16 20.13 1.07
CA GLU A 143 -19.62 19.86 1.06
C GLU A 143 -19.93 18.48 0.47
N ILE A 144 -19.27 18.10 -0.62
CA ILE A 144 -19.42 16.77 -1.24
C ILE A 144 -18.96 15.68 -0.27
N ALA A 145 -17.84 15.88 0.43
CA ALA A 145 -17.34 14.95 1.42
C ALA A 145 -18.34 14.77 2.57
N ARG A 146 -18.81 15.87 3.16
CA ARG A 146 -19.84 15.84 4.24
C ARG A 146 -21.14 15.14 3.77
N ALA A 147 -21.58 15.40 2.53
CA ALA A 147 -22.76 14.75 1.97
C ALA A 147 -22.55 13.23 1.75
N ALA A 148 -21.31 12.80 1.55
CA ALA A 148 -20.92 11.40 1.46
C ALA A 148 -20.65 10.75 2.84
N GLY A 149 -20.78 11.51 3.93
CA GLY A 149 -20.49 11.01 5.29
C GLY A 149 -19.00 10.90 5.62
N LEU A 150 -18.15 11.57 4.85
CA LEU A 150 -16.70 11.64 5.04
C LEU A 150 -16.33 12.92 5.78
N ASP A 151 -15.30 12.86 6.62
CA ASP A 151 -14.72 14.07 7.19
C ASP A 151 -13.91 14.80 6.12
N PRO A 152 -14.19 16.07 5.81
CA PRO A 152 -13.42 16.83 4.83
C PRO A 152 -11.94 16.95 5.17
N ASP A 153 -11.58 16.93 6.46
CA ASP A 153 -10.19 17.04 6.89
C ASP A 153 -9.44 15.71 6.66
N ASP A 154 -10.13 14.56 6.66
CA ASP A 154 -9.58 13.27 6.26
C ASP A 154 -9.30 13.19 4.75
N MET A 155 -9.95 14.03 3.94
CA MET A 155 -9.72 14.09 2.49
C MET A 155 -8.47 14.91 2.10
N GLU A 156 -7.91 15.70 3.01
CA GLU A 156 -6.64 16.41 2.81
C GLU A 156 -5.41 15.54 3.09
N MET A 157 -5.58 14.26 3.48
CA MET A 157 -4.45 13.34 3.55
C MET A 157 -3.81 13.23 2.15
N ARG A 158 -2.75 14.00 1.95
CA ARG A 158 -1.87 13.85 0.79
C ARG A 158 -1.19 12.51 0.94
N GLU A 159 -1.13 11.72 -0.12
CA GLU A 159 -0.16 10.63 -0.19
C GLU A 159 1.21 11.26 0.09
N SER A 160 1.69 11.06 1.29
CA SER A 160 3.04 11.46 1.65
C SER A 160 3.94 10.25 1.49
N VAL A 161 5.15 10.50 1.04
CA VAL A 161 6.18 9.48 0.91
C VAL A 161 7.06 9.53 2.15
N ASP A 162 7.33 8.39 2.77
CA ASP A 162 8.34 8.30 3.81
C ASP A 162 9.73 8.17 3.16
N LEU A 163 10.39 9.31 3.04
CA LEU A 163 11.74 9.40 2.48
C LEU A 163 12.83 8.90 3.44
N GLU A 164 12.51 8.76 4.72
CA GLU A 164 13.46 8.30 5.75
C GLU A 164 13.39 6.79 5.97
N PHE A 165 12.37 6.12 5.43
CA PHE A 165 12.23 4.68 5.57
C PHE A 165 13.41 3.94 4.94
N ASP A 166 14.16 3.22 5.77
CA ASP A 166 15.21 2.26 5.37
C ASP A 166 14.89 0.89 5.98
N PRO A 167 14.60 -0.13 5.17
CA PRO A 167 14.26 -1.45 5.68
C PRO A 167 15.44 -2.14 6.35
N ASP A 168 15.19 -2.90 7.42
CA ASP A 168 16.21 -3.70 8.08
C ASP A 168 16.81 -4.78 7.13
N VAL A 169 15.96 -5.29 6.22
CA VAL A 169 16.35 -6.30 5.23
C VAL A 169 15.92 -5.85 3.84
N ARG A 170 16.85 -5.81 2.92
CA ARG A 170 16.60 -5.54 1.50
C ARG A 170 16.54 -6.84 0.74
N VAL A 171 15.52 -7.00 -0.11
CA VAL A 171 15.32 -8.21 -0.92
C VAL A 171 15.40 -7.91 -2.40
N GLY A 172 15.96 -8.84 -3.16
CA GLY A 172 16.01 -8.80 -4.62
C GLY A 172 14.77 -9.43 -5.27
N ASP A 173 14.64 -9.24 -6.58
CA ASP A 173 13.57 -9.83 -7.36
C ASP A 173 13.65 -11.37 -7.36
N GLY A 174 12.55 -12.02 -6.99
CA GLY A 174 12.46 -13.46 -6.83
C GLY A 174 13.03 -14.01 -5.52
N GLU A 175 13.55 -13.15 -4.63
CA GLU A 175 14.05 -13.58 -3.32
C GLU A 175 12.90 -13.74 -2.31
N VAL A 176 13.17 -14.53 -1.28
CA VAL A 176 12.22 -14.77 -0.18
C VAL A 176 12.21 -13.56 0.75
N ALA A 177 11.08 -12.86 0.80
CA ALA A 177 10.85 -11.72 1.69
C ALA A 177 10.53 -12.16 3.13
N ALA A 178 9.76 -13.24 3.27
CA ALA A 178 9.46 -13.86 4.56
C ALA A 178 9.03 -15.32 4.36
N HIS A 179 9.15 -16.14 5.39
CA HIS A 179 8.66 -17.50 5.36
C HIS A 179 8.35 -18.02 6.77
N GLY A 180 7.50 -19.02 6.82
CA GLY A 180 7.18 -19.79 8.01
C GLY A 180 6.76 -21.20 7.65
N ASP A 181 6.20 -21.93 8.62
CA ASP A 181 5.72 -23.29 8.37
C ASP A 181 4.49 -23.27 7.47
N GLY A 182 4.64 -23.81 6.27
CA GLY A 182 3.58 -23.92 5.27
C GLY A 182 3.25 -22.63 4.49
N TRP A 183 4.10 -21.60 4.54
CA TRP A 183 3.93 -20.39 3.73
C TRP A 183 5.25 -19.71 3.38
N THR A 184 5.31 -19.10 2.21
CA THR A 184 6.48 -18.39 1.69
C THR A 184 6.05 -17.15 0.90
N LEU A 185 6.58 -15.99 1.27
CA LEU A 185 6.43 -14.73 0.57
C LEU A 185 7.66 -14.44 -0.28
N ILE A 186 7.45 -14.19 -1.56
CA ILE A 186 8.50 -13.94 -2.55
C ILE A 186 8.35 -12.52 -3.09
N ALA A 187 9.43 -11.75 -3.08
CA ALA A 187 9.47 -10.41 -3.63
C ALA A 187 9.41 -10.46 -5.16
N VAL A 188 8.59 -9.61 -5.74
CA VAL A 188 8.46 -9.44 -7.19
C VAL A 188 8.64 -7.95 -7.49
N HIS A 189 9.83 -7.53 -7.91
CA HIS A 189 10.10 -6.12 -8.18
C HIS A 189 9.25 -5.61 -9.35
N THR A 190 8.47 -4.58 -9.09
CA THR A 190 7.48 -4.00 -10.02
C THR A 190 7.53 -2.46 -9.96
N PRO A 191 8.65 -1.85 -10.38
CA PRO A 191 8.78 -0.41 -10.39
C PRO A 191 7.79 0.24 -11.37
N GLY A 192 7.50 1.51 -11.13
CA GLY A 192 6.68 2.32 -12.02
C GLY A 192 5.69 3.23 -11.29
N HIS A 193 4.94 2.73 -10.31
CA HIS A 193 4.20 3.57 -9.37
C HIS A 193 5.19 4.36 -8.50
N THR A 194 6.09 3.64 -7.85
CA THR A 194 7.33 4.16 -7.26
C THR A 194 8.52 3.34 -7.77
N SER A 195 9.74 3.88 -7.67
CA SER A 195 10.96 3.19 -8.11
C SER A 195 11.31 1.98 -7.25
N ASN A 196 10.87 1.96 -6.00
CA ASN A 196 11.12 0.89 -5.04
C ASN A 196 9.95 -0.08 -4.88
N HIS A 197 8.90 0.07 -5.68
CA HIS A 197 7.72 -0.78 -5.56
C HIS A 197 8.03 -2.25 -5.83
N MET A 198 7.49 -3.12 -4.99
CA MET A 198 7.45 -4.56 -5.22
C MET A 198 6.06 -5.12 -4.91
N CYS A 199 5.58 -6.02 -5.75
CA CYS A 199 4.52 -6.95 -5.38
C CYS A 199 5.10 -8.05 -4.50
N VAL A 200 4.24 -8.76 -3.76
CA VAL A 200 4.64 -9.90 -2.92
C VAL A 200 3.81 -11.11 -3.29
N ALA A 201 4.45 -12.20 -3.69
CA ALA A 201 3.76 -13.42 -4.06
C ALA A 201 3.69 -14.41 -2.88
N LEU A 202 2.51 -14.98 -2.64
CA LEU A 202 2.31 -16.12 -1.74
C LEU A 202 2.25 -17.38 -2.59
N ALA A 203 3.32 -18.18 -2.53
CA ALA A 203 3.53 -19.29 -3.44
C ALA A 203 2.45 -20.39 -3.28
N GLU A 204 2.06 -20.68 -2.04
CA GLU A 204 1.16 -21.78 -1.67
C GLU A 204 -0.27 -21.57 -2.21
N GLU A 205 -0.71 -20.31 -2.31
CA GLU A 205 -2.06 -19.97 -2.79
C GLU A 205 -2.07 -19.42 -4.23
N LYS A 206 -0.91 -19.28 -4.86
CA LYS A 206 -0.77 -18.57 -6.14
C LYS A 206 -1.45 -17.20 -6.08
N ALA A 207 -1.21 -16.49 -4.99
CA ALA A 207 -1.73 -15.17 -4.73
C ALA A 207 -0.63 -14.12 -4.84
N LEU A 208 -0.99 -12.92 -5.28
CA LEU A 208 -0.10 -11.79 -5.41
C LEU A 208 -0.69 -10.58 -4.69
N PHE A 209 0.04 -10.04 -3.72
CA PHE A 209 -0.25 -8.75 -3.11
C PHE A 209 0.35 -7.68 -4.01
N THR A 210 -0.50 -6.87 -4.59
CA THR A 210 -0.12 -5.99 -5.70
C THR A 210 0.31 -4.61 -5.24
N GLY A 211 0.12 -4.26 -3.96
CA GLY A 211 0.27 -2.89 -3.52
C GLY A 211 -0.47 -1.95 -4.46
N ASP A 212 0.14 -0.85 -4.81
CA ASP A 212 -0.45 0.14 -5.72
C ASP A 212 -0.09 -0.06 -7.19
N HIS A 213 0.50 -1.21 -7.55
CA HIS A 213 0.81 -1.51 -8.95
C HIS A 213 -0.43 -1.90 -9.76
N ILE A 214 -1.33 -2.72 -9.18
CA ILE A 214 -2.61 -3.10 -9.77
C ILE A 214 -3.71 -2.87 -8.74
N MET A 215 -4.59 -1.92 -9.02
CA MET A 215 -5.74 -1.62 -8.18
C MET A 215 -7.02 -2.19 -8.78
N GLY A 216 -7.89 -2.75 -7.94
CA GLY A 216 -9.13 -3.40 -8.39
C GLY A 216 -10.24 -2.43 -8.82
N TRP A 217 -10.13 -1.16 -8.52
CA TRP A 217 -11.17 -0.14 -8.71
C TRP A 217 -10.73 1.06 -9.56
N SER A 218 -9.42 1.26 -9.72
CA SER A 218 -8.81 2.38 -10.44
C SER A 218 -7.57 1.94 -11.19
N THR A 219 -7.02 2.82 -12.02
CA THR A 219 -5.65 2.70 -12.52
C THR A 219 -4.70 3.23 -11.47
N THR A 220 -3.48 2.68 -11.42
CA THR A 220 -2.43 3.24 -10.57
C THR A 220 -2.08 4.67 -10.97
N VAL A 221 -1.50 5.39 -10.03
CA VAL A 221 -0.88 6.71 -10.29
C VAL A 221 0.59 6.49 -10.62
N VAL A 222 1.07 7.09 -11.69
CA VAL A 222 2.49 7.10 -12.06
C VAL A 222 2.92 8.57 -12.13
N SER A 223 3.58 9.03 -11.08
CA SER A 223 3.93 10.44 -10.91
C SER A 223 5.44 10.64 -10.91
N PRO A 224 6.01 11.32 -11.92
CA PRO A 224 7.42 11.73 -11.86
C PRO A 224 7.71 12.66 -10.65
N PRO A 225 8.95 12.69 -10.15
CA PRO A 225 10.14 12.05 -10.71
C PRO A 225 10.31 10.56 -10.37
N ASP A 226 9.69 10.04 -9.32
CA ASP A 226 9.88 8.66 -8.89
C ASP A 226 9.10 7.66 -9.73
N GLY A 227 7.86 7.98 -10.09
CA GLY A 227 7.06 7.15 -10.98
C GLY A 227 7.55 7.21 -12.43
N ASP A 228 7.68 6.05 -13.08
CA ASP A 228 8.07 5.94 -14.49
C ASP A 228 7.11 5.04 -15.28
N MET A 229 6.51 5.58 -16.34
CA MET A 229 5.53 4.85 -17.16
C MET A 229 6.15 3.68 -17.93
N ARG A 230 7.42 3.76 -18.32
CA ARG A 230 8.12 2.67 -19.03
C ARG A 230 8.35 1.50 -18.09
N ASP A 231 8.79 1.79 -16.88
CA ASP A 231 9.00 0.79 -15.84
C ASP A 231 7.67 0.15 -15.45
N TYR A 232 6.61 0.97 -15.29
CA TYR A 232 5.26 0.47 -15.05
C TYR A 232 4.79 -0.53 -16.12
N LEU A 233 4.90 -0.16 -17.39
CA LEU A 233 4.51 -1.05 -18.50
C LEU A 233 5.36 -2.32 -18.57
N SER A 234 6.63 -2.24 -18.22
CA SER A 234 7.52 -3.41 -18.14
C SER A 234 7.11 -4.33 -17.00
N SER A 235 6.76 -3.78 -15.85
CA SER A 235 6.27 -4.49 -14.68
C SER A 235 4.92 -5.17 -14.96
N VAL A 236 3.99 -4.48 -15.62
CA VAL A 236 2.70 -5.09 -16.05
C VAL A 236 2.96 -6.31 -16.97
N LYS A 237 3.85 -6.19 -17.95
CA LYS A 237 4.20 -7.32 -18.83
C LYS A 237 4.82 -8.49 -18.06
N LYS A 238 5.67 -8.20 -17.07
CA LYS A 238 6.24 -9.21 -16.19
C LYS A 238 5.15 -9.95 -15.43
N LEU A 239 4.18 -9.23 -14.84
CA LEU A 239 3.07 -9.83 -14.11
C LEU A 239 2.13 -10.66 -15.00
N GLN A 240 1.90 -10.25 -16.25
CA GLN A 240 1.11 -11.04 -17.22
C GLN A 240 1.71 -12.42 -17.53
N GLY A 241 3.02 -12.60 -17.36
CA GLY A 241 3.71 -13.89 -17.53
C GLY A 241 3.60 -14.84 -16.34
N ARG A 242 3.00 -14.40 -15.24
CA ARG A 242 2.84 -15.19 -14.02
C ARG A 242 1.55 -16.02 -14.05
N ASP A 243 1.47 -17.03 -13.17
CA ASP A 243 0.30 -17.93 -13.07
C ASP A 243 -0.50 -17.70 -11.79
N ASP A 244 -0.34 -16.52 -11.17
CA ASP A 244 -1.13 -16.13 -10.00
C ASP A 244 -2.63 -16.15 -10.31
N LYS A 245 -3.42 -16.58 -9.33
CA LYS A 245 -4.87 -16.77 -9.48
C LYS A 245 -5.67 -15.72 -8.73
N ILE A 246 -5.06 -15.11 -7.73
CA ILE A 246 -5.67 -14.12 -6.85
C ILE A 246 -4.76 -12.91 -6.82
N LEU A 247 -5.34 -11.72 -6.99
CA LEU A 247 -4.67 -10.45 -6.78
C LEU A 247 -5.34 -9.77 -5.58
N TRP A 248 -4.54 -9.45 -4.60
CA TRP A 248 -4.96 -8.70 -3.40
C TRP A 248 -4.53 -7.25 -3.49
#